data_b63392f7a418999466afe090214be656
#
_entry.id   b63392f7a418999466afe090214be656
#
_cell.length_a   1.000
_cell.length_b   1.000
_cell.length_c   1.000
_cell.angle_alpha   90.00
_cell.angle_beta   90.00
_cell.angle_gamma   90.00
#
_symmetry.space_group_name_H-M   'P 1'
#
loop_
_entity.id
_entity.type
_entity.pdbx_description
1 polymer ?
#
loop_
_entity_poly.entity_id
_entity_poly.type
_entity_poly.pdbx_seq_one_letter_code
_entity_poly.pdbx_strand_id
1 'polypeptide(L)'
;MSLRCPSLGSGPWLGGRTVHNGPVMTLNALATLPYIWTQDEPAVPEPDPSATVDVAEVTTNIIEDVADVNWWLNTALPTAIRIALIIVIGLVIRWALIRAMRKFMATLSQRSQKAKLKKSDSVRAAIEAERAQQRSETLSKLFQNIITIIVLSFMTLLVLAELGINMAPFIAGAGILGLALGFGAQSLVQDFMSGIFILMEDQYGVGDVIEVDGASGTVEEVQLRITKLRAIDGSLWFVRNGEIISVGNKSQDWSRSLLDIGVAYGTDIGQAKQVLLDVCREFAVDPQYTADIIGEPEMWGVQELAADSVVLRLVLQTKPGAQWSAERALRERIKEALDANGIEIPFPQRTIWVRQDSEASVEVEDLAQTILEVEAATDSDERGDPVI
;
A
#
# COMPACT_ATOMS: atom_id res chain seq x y z
N MET A 1 24.70 -14.65 51.55
CA MET A 1 23.91 -15.71 50.89
C MET A 1 24.05 -15.47 49.37
N SER A 2 24.92 -16.18 48.76
CA SER A 2 25.38 -15.96 47.40
C SER A 2 24.41 -16.65 46.42
N LEU A 3 23.99 -15.93 45.40
CA LEU A 3 23.38 -16.52 44.22
C LEU A 3 24.17 -16.05 42.96
N ARG A 4 24.80 -17.04 42.35
CA ARG A 4 25.59 -16.95 41.14
C ARG A 4 24.69 -16.63 39.94
N CYS A 5 25.10 -15.64 39.13
CA CYS A 5 24.67 -15.51 37.73
C CYS A 5 25.42 -16.54 36.85
N PRO A 6 24.77 -17.23 35.95
CA PRO A 6 25.45 -17.97 34.90
C PRO A 6 25.84 -17.04 33.73
N SER A 7 27.10 -17.17 33.32
CA SER A 7 27.73 -16.54 32.17
C SER A 7 27.03 -16.91 30.87
N LEU A 8 26.59 -15.91 30.10
CA LEU A 8 26.19 -16.05 28.71
C LEU A 8 27.45 -15.98 27.83
N GLY A 9 27.74 -17.10 27.16
CA GLY A 9 28.80 -17.25 26.20
C GLY A 9 28.60 -16.38 24.96
N SER A 10 29.63 -15.70 24.57
CA SER A 10 29.85 -15.05 23.30
C SER A 10 29.90 -16.07 22.15
N GLY A 11 28.87 -16.11 21.30
CA GLY A 11 28.90 -16.81 20.02
C GLY A 11 28.87 -15.80 18.85
N PRO A 12 29.75 -15.99 17.84
CA PRO A 12 29.83 -15.03 16.72
C PRO A 12 28.71 -15.26 15.72
N TRP A 13 27.99 -14.21 15.38
CA TRP A 13 27.03 -14.17 14.29
C TRP A 13 27.77 -14.12 12.95
N LEU A 14 28.03 -15.26 12.36
CA LEU A 14 28.31 -15.43 10.93
C LEU A 14 27.33 -16.48 10.40
N GLY A 15 26.18 -16.06 9.99
CA GLY A 15 25.15 -16.85 9.32
C GLY A 15 24.94 -16.33 7.91
N GLY A 16 25.77 -16.77 6.97
CA GLY A 16 25.52 -16.66 5.54
C GLY A 16 24.17 -17.31 5.21
N ARG A 17 23.28 -16.58 4.55
CA ARG A 17 22.10 -17.15 3.89
C ARG A 17 22.60 -18.04 2.75
N THR A 18 22.63 -19.33 2.98
CA THR A 18 22.65 -20.30 1.89
C THR A 18 21.29 -20.22 1.21
N VAL A 19 21.29 -19.67 0.01
CA VAL A 19 20.21 -19.83 -0.96
C VAL A 19 20.14 -21.32 -1.28
N HIS A 20 19.11 -22.00 -0.77
CA HIS A 20 18.77 -23.35 -1.20
C HIS A 20 18.28 -23.26 -2.65
N ASN A 21 19.21 -23.48 -3.58
CA ASN A 21 18.89 -23.87 -4.94
C ASN A 21 18.18 -25.23 -4.86
N GLY A 22 16.86 -25.20 -4.95
CA GLY A 22 16.08 -26.39 -5.24
C GLY A 22 16.57 -26.97 -6.58
N PRO A 23 16.61 -28.30 -6.71
CA PRO A 23 17.07 -28.91 -7.94
C PRO A 23 16.17 -28.49 -9.09
N VAL A 24 16.80 -27.85 -10.10
CA VAL A 24 16.21 -27.64 -11.42
C VAL A 24 15.93 -29.04 -11.96
N MET A 25 14.65 -29.44 -12.01
CA MET A 25 14.25 -30.66 -12.72
C MET A 25 14.53 -30.43 -14.21
N THR A 26 15.66 -30.94 -14.67
CA THR A 26 15.92 -31.03 -16.09
C THR A 26 14.98 -32.07 -16.70
N LEU A 27 14.46 -31.79 -17.89
CA LEU A 27 13.53 -32.62 -18.66
C LEU A 27 14.01 -34.06 -18.88
N ASN A 28 15.29 -34.36 -18.61
CA ASN A 28 15.87 -35.70 -18.74
C ASN A 28 15.62 -36.63 -17.54
N ALA A 29 15.09 -36.15 -16.43
CA ALA A 29 14.79 -37.00 -15.27
C ALA A 29 13.47 -37.80 -15.43
N LEU A 30 12.64 -37.49 -16.43
CA LEU A 30 11.42 -38.24 -16.75
C LEU A 30 11.65 -39.51 -17.57
N ALA A 31 12.88 -39.72 -18.07
CA ALA A 31 13.20 -40.89 -18.90
C ALA A 31 13.68 -42.14 -18.10
N THR A 32 13.82 -42.03 -16.79
CA THR A 32 14.38 -43.12 -15.95
C THR A 32 13.45 -43.58 -14.82
N LEU A 33 12.16 -43.26 -14.87
CA LEU A 33 11.25 -43.95 -13.96
C LEU A 33 11.04 -45.39 -14.46
N PRO A 34 11.25 -46.39 -13.63
CA PRO A 34 10.97 -47.79 -14.02
C PRO A 34 9.46 -47.89 -14.27
N TYR A 35 9.15 -48.35 -15.45
CA TYR A 35 7.80 -48.67 -15.91
C TYR A 35 7.27 -49.87 -15.09
N ILE A 36 6.63 -49.57 -13.95
CA ILE A 36 5.92 -50.55 -13.14
C ILE A 36 4.47 -50.59 -13.66
N TRP A 37 4.26 -51.09 -14.86
CA TRP A 37 3.00 -51.64 -15.25
C TRP A 37 3.05 -53.12 -14.98
N THR A 38 2.22 -53.57 -14.07
CA THR A 38 1.93 -54.97 -13.86
C THR A 38 1.38 -55.56 -15.17
N GLN A 39 1.91 -56.73 -15.55
CA GLN A 39 1.55 -57.47 -16.78
C GLN A 39 0.15 -58.06 -16.72
N ASP A 40 -0.89 -57.29 -16.43
CA ASP A 40 -2.29 -57.67 -16.51
C ASP A 40 -3.08 -56.72 -17.39
N GLU A 41 -2.47 -56.17 -18.44
CA GLU A 41 -3.23 -55.58 -19.50
C GLU A 41 -3.79 -56.76 -20.35
N PRO A 42 -5.14 -56.88 -20.48
CA PRO A 42 -5.72 -57.90 -21.38
C PRO A 42 -5.15 -57.63 -22.75
N ALA A 43 -4.50 -58.60 -23.35
CA ALA A 43 -3.93 -58.53 -24.68
C ALA A 43 -4.98 -57.86 -25.62
N VAL A 44 -4.65 -56.65 -26.10
CA VAL A 44 -5.40 -56.02 -27.18
C VAL A 44 -5.31 -57.03 -28.33
N PRO A 45 -6.43 -57.61 -28.77
CA PRO A 45 -6.40 -58.58 -29.87
C PRO A 45 -5.77 -57.84 -31.08
N GLU A 46 -4.71 -58.43 -31.64
CA GLU A 46 -4.14 -57.93 -32.89
C GLU A 46 -5.28 -57.70 -33.89
N PRO A 47 -5.36 -56.56 -34.54
CA PRO A 47 -6.40 -56.30 -35.52
C PRO A 47 -6.30 -57.42 -36.60
N ASP A 48 -7.32 -58.21 -36.72
CA ASP A 48 -7.43 -59.23 -37.75
C ASP A 48 -7.28 -58.56 -39.13
N PRO A 49 -6.19 -58.83 -39.85
CA PRO A 49 -5.92 -58.18 -41.14
C PRO A 49 -6.99 -58.57 -42.19
N SER A 50 -7.88 -59.50 -41.88
CA SER A 50 -9.01 -59.90 -42.72
C SER A 50 -10.31 -59.16 -42.38
N ALA A 51 -10.33 -58.37 -41.29
CA ALA A 51 -11.48 -57.54 -40.96
C ALA A 51 -11.53 -56.33 -41.89
N THR A 52 -11.84 -56.54 -43.14
CA THR A 52 -12.30 -55.49 -44.03
C THR A 52 -13.62 -55.01 -43.46
N VAL A 53 -13.58 -53.85 -42.74
CA VAL A 53 -14.79 -53.14 -42.36
C VAL A 53 -15.52 -52.83 -43.65
N ASP A 54 -16.59 -53.55 -43.93
CA ASP A 54 -17.42 -53.27 -45.10
C ASP A 54 -18.09 -51.93 -44.86
N VAL A 55 -17.51 -50.90 -45.49
CA VAL A 55 -17.98 -49.50 -45.40
C VAL A 55 -19.44 -49.41 -45.87
N ALA A 56 -19.88 -50.33 -46.73
CA ALA A 56 -21.26 -50.39 -47.16
C ALA A 56 -22.17 -50.91 -46.04
N GLU A 57 -21.72 -51.88 -45.26
CA GLU A 57 -22.51 -52.43 -44.13
C GLU A 57 -22.61 -51.41 -42.97
N VAL A 58 -21.51 -50.68 -42.70
CA VAL A 58 -21.49 -49.61 -41.69
C VAL A 58 -22.39 -48.45 -42.13
N THR A 59 -22.34 -48.04 -43.41
CA THR A 59 -23.20 -46.97 -43.93
C THR A 59 -24.68 -47.38 -43.99
N THR A 60 -24.99 -48.61 -44.32
CA THR A 60 -26.39 -49.10 -44.28
C THR A 60 -26.95 -49.17 -42.87
N ASN A 61 -26.15 -49.64 -41.89
CA ASN A 61 -26.57 -49.68 -40.49
C ASN A 61 -26.76 -48.26 -39.91
N ILE A 62 -25.94 -47.30 -40.26
CA ILE A 62 -26.10 -45.90 -39.85
C ILE A 62 -27.35 -45.27 -40.48
N ILE A 63 -27.63 -45.56 -41.75
CA ILE A 63 -28.80 -45.06 -42.47
C ILE A 63 -30.10 -45.73 -41.93
N GLU A 64 -30.05 -47.01 -41.60
CA GLU A 64 -31.19 -47.70 -40.98
C GLU A 64 -31.48 -47.19 -39.56
N ASP A 65 -30.48 -46.96 -38.71
CA ASP A 65 -30.62 -46.37 -37.36
C ASP A 65 -31.19 -44.95 -37.39
N VAL A 66 -30.76 -44.12 -38.35
CA VAL A 66 -31.28 -42.76 -38.53
C VAL A 66 -32.68 -42.74 -39.10
N ALA A 67 -33.05 -43.74 -39.91
CA ALA A 67 -34.38 -43.91 -40.44
C ALA A 67 -35.34 -44.59 -39.46
N ASP A 68 -34.83 -45.21 -38.38
CA ASP A 68 -35.66 -45.84 -37.38
C ASP A 68 -36.43 -44.81 -36.54
N VAL A 69 -37.75 -44.83 -36.65
CA VAL A 69 -38.63 -43.94 -35.86
C VAL A 69 -38.42 -44.10 -34.37
N ASN A 70 -37.99 -45.27 -33.89
CA ASN A 70 -37.71 -45.54 -32.50
C ASN A 70 -36.46 -44.78 -32.03
N TRP A 71 -35.41 -44.56 -32.88
CA TRP A 71 -34.24 -43.76 -32.58
C TRP A 71 -34.62 -42.29 -32.37
N TRP A 72 -35.48 -41.77 -33.28
CA TRP A 72 -35.99 -40.40 -33.17
C TRP A 72 -36.79 -40.15 -31.90
N LEU A 73 -37.67 -41.06 -31.53
CA LEU A 73 -38.53 -40.92 -30.36
C LEU A 73 -37.82 -41.16 -29.04
N ASN A 74 -36.86 -42.10 -28.98
CA ASN A 74 -36.24 -42.51 -27.72
C ASN A 74 -34.93 -41.81 -27.43
N THR A 75 -34.22 -41.24 -28.45
CA THR A 75 -32.90 -40.62 -28.28
C THR A 75 -32.89 -39.18 -28.76
N ALA A 76 -33.21 -38.90 -30.02
CA ALA A 76 -33.03 -37.55 -30.57
C ALA A 76 -34.03 -36.53 -29.99
N LEU A 77 -35.31 -36.90 -29.86
CA LEU A 77 -36.34 -36.00 -29.36
C LEU A 77 -36.14 -35.62 -27.88
N PRO A 78 -35.86 -36.55 -26.94
CA PRO A 78 -35.57 -36.19 -25.56
C PRO A 78 -34.32 -35.30 -25.42
N THR A 79 -33.25 -35.58 -26.17
CA THR A 79 -32.03 -34.78 -26.18
C THR A 79 -32.31 -33.39 -26.73
N ALA A 80 -33.04 -33.24 -27.82
CA ALA A 80 -33.43 -31.95 -28.39
C ALA A 80 -34.28 -31.12 -27.39
N ILE A 81 -35.22 -31.77 -26.68
CA ILE A 81 -36.04 -31.12 -25.66
C ILE A 81 -35.17 -30.64 -24.49
N ARG A 82 -34.22 -31.44 -24.03
CA ARG A 82 -33.27 -31.04 -22.95
C ARG A 82 -32.42 -29.86 -23.38
N ILE A 83 -31.83 -29.87 -24.58
CA ILE A 83 -31.05 -28.76 -25.13
C ILE A 83 -31.93 -27.51 -25.24
N ALA A 84 -33.15 -27.61 -25.76
CA ALA A 84 -34.06 -26.48 -25.81
C ALA A 84 -34.39 -25.93 -24.42
N LEU A 85 -34.60 -26.80 -23.44
CA LEU A 85 -34.83 -26.39 -22.05
C LEU A 85 -33.61 -25.68 -21.44
N ILE A 86 -32.40 -26.18 -21.67
CA ILE A 86 -31.13 -25.53 -21.21
C ILE A 86 -31.02 -24.13 -21.81
N ILE A 87 -31.30 -23.98 -23.11
CA ILE A 87 -31.24 -22.67 -23.78
C ILE A 87 -32.28 -21.70 -23.20
N VAL A 88 -33.54 -22.16 -23.04
CA VAL A 88 -34.60 -21.31 -22.49
C VAL A 88 -34.30 -20.89 -21.06
N ILE A 89 -33.86 -21.81 -20.21
CA ILE A 89 -33.47 -21.50 -18.81
C ILE A 89 -32.30 -20.56 -18.81
N GLY A 90 -31.26 -20.78 -19.61
CA GLY A 90 -30.09 -19.91 -19.73
C GLY A 90 -30.44 -18.47 -20.14
N LEU A 91 -31.33 -18.32 -21.12
CA LEU A 91 -31.85 -17.02 -21.57
C LEU A 91 -32.68 -16.31 -20.48
N VAL A 92 -33.52 -17.07 -19.75
CA VAL A 92 -34.30 -16.52 -18.62
C VAL A 92 -33.38 -16.07 -17.49
N ILE A 93 -32.39 -16.86 -17.12
CA ILE A 93 -31.36 -16.48 -16.11
C ILE A 93 -30.63 -15.23 -16.57
N ARG A 94 -30.13 -15.19 -17.79
CA ARG A 94 -29.47 -14.03 -18.37
C ARG A 94 -30.36 -12.77 -18.29
N TRP A 95 -31.61 -12.88 -18.71
CA TRP A 95 -32.56 -11.78 -18.66
C TRP A 95 -32.79 -11.29 -17.23
N ALA A 96 -33.01 -12.24 -16.30
CA ALA A 96 -33.21 -11.92 -14.87
C ALA A 96 -32.02 -11.23 -14.26
N LEU A 97 -30.78 -11.71 -14.50
CA LEU A 97 -29.54 -11.11 -14.00
C LEU A 97 -29.32 -9.71 -14.58
N ILE A 98 -29.49 -9.53 -15.88
CA ILE A 98 -29.36 -8.20 -16.52
C ILE A 98 -30.42 -7.23 -15.98
N ARG A 99 -31.66 -7.67 -15.78
CA ARG A 99 -32.73 -6.85 -15.23
C ARG A 99 -32.45 -6.48 -13.77
N ALA A 100 -31.99 -7.42 -12.95
CA ALA A 100 -31.60 -7.17 -11.55
C ALA A 100 -30.45 -6.15 -11.48
N MET A 101 -29.43 -6.33 -12.32
CA MET A 101 -28.28 -5.42 -12.40
C MET A 101 -28.67 -4.00 -12.80
N ARG A 102 -29.56 -3.84 -13.82
CA ARG A 102 -30.06 -2.53 -14.23
C ARG A 102 -30.85 -1.84 -13.11
N LYS A 103 -31.71 -2.58 -12.39
CA LYS A 103 -32.45 -2.05 -11.25
C LYS A 103 -31.49 -1.61 -10.12
N PHE A 104 -30.50 -2.43 -9.81
CA PHE A 104 -29.50 -2.13 -8.78
C PHE A 104 -28.71 -0.84 -9.10
N MET A 105 -28.20 -0.72 -10.33
CA MET A 105 -27.47 0.47 -10.78
C MET A 105 -28.36 1.73 -10.78
N ALA A 106 -29.62 1.63 -11.21
CA ALA A 106 -30.56 2.73 -11.18
C ALA A 106 -30.85 3.21 -9.75
N THR A 107 -30.96 2.28 -8.78
CA THR A 107 -31.20 2.61 -7.37
C THR A 107 -30.00 3.33 -6.75
N LEU A 108 -28.77 2.89 -7.04
CA LEU A 108 -27.54 3.52 -6.59
C LEU A 108 -27.40 4.95 -7.16
N SER A 109 -27.64 5.12 -8.44
CA SER A 109 -27.61 6.41 -9.14
C SER A 109 -28.60 7.40 -8.54
N GLN A 110 -29.84 7.00 -8.28
CA GLN A 110 -30.87 7.87 -7.70
C GLN A 110 -30.56 8.30 -6.26
N ARG A 111 -30.00 7.40 -5.43
CA ARG A 111 -29.59 7.74 -4.05
C ARG A 111 -28.48 8.79 -4.04
N SER A 112 -27.48 8.62 -4.90
CA SER A 112 -26.36 9.57 -5.06
C SER A 112 -26.84 10.95 -5.54
N GLN A 113 -27.78 11.01 -6.50
CA GLN A 113 -28.34 12.27 -6.99
C GLN A 113 -29.19 13.01 -5.94
N LYS A 114 -30.06 12.30 -5.22
CA LYS A 114 -30.89 12.91 -4.15
C LYS A 114 -30.06 13.50 -3.01
N ALA A 115 -28.94 12.86 -2.64
CA ALA A 115 -28.03 13.36 -1.61
C ALA A 115 -27.30 14.65 -2.05
N LYS A 116 -26.93 14.75 -3.34
CA LYS A 116 -26.19 15.89 -3.89
C LYS A 116 -27.09 17.09 -4.22
N LEU A 117 -28.29 16.88 -4.72
CA LEU A 117 -29.27 17.97 -5.02
C LEU A 117 -29.69 18.73 -3.76
N LYS A 118 -29.61 18.11 -2.58
CA LYS A 118 -29.94 18.79 -1.31
C LYS A 118 -28.83 19.75 -0.84
N LYS A 119 -27.63 19.73 -1.47
CA LYS A 119 -26.44 20.42 -0.95
C LYS A 119 -25.87 21.53 -1.84
N SER A 120 -26.30 21.70 -3.11
CA SER A 120 -25.72 22.73 -4.01
C SER A 120 -26.57 23.03 -5.24
N ASP A 121 -26.91 24.32 -5.40
CA ASP A 121 -27.59 24.89 -6.58
C ASP A 121 -26.58 25.35 -7.67
N SER A 122 -25.42 24.78 -7.80
CA SER A 122 -24.37 25.28 -8.67
C SER A 122 -24.20 24.46 -9.97
N VAL A 123 -23.77 25.14 -11.06
CA VAL A 123 -23.36 24.52 -12.34
C VAL A 123 -22.39 23.37 -12.17
N ARG A 124 -21.52 23.41 -11.16
CA ARG A 124 -20.58 22.29 -10.81
C ARG A 124 -21.34 21.02 -10.44
N ALA A 125 -22.44 21.09 -9.70
CA ALA A 125 -23.25 19.93 -9.34
C ALA A 125 -23.89 19.27 -10.58
N ALA A 126 -24.29 20.05 -11.59
CA ALA A 126 -24.80 19.51 -12.83
C ALA A 126 -23.73 18.72 -13.63
N ILE A 127 -22.52 19.28 -13.76
CA ILE A 127 -21.39 18.62 -14.43
C ILE A 127 -20.98 17.33 -13.71
N GLU A 128 -20.95 17.34 -12.37
CA GLU A 128 -20.66 16.15 -11.58
C GLU A 128 -21.73 15.07 -11.72
N ALA A 129 -23.01 15.47 -11.77
CA ALA A 129 -24.13 14.55 -11.98
C ALA A 129 -24.05 13.89 -13.37
N GLU A 130 -23.74 14.64 -14.41
CA GLU A 130 -23.55 14.12 -15.77
C GLU A 130 -22.39 13.12 -15.86
N ARG A 131 -21.23 13.44 -15.27
CA ARG A 131 -20.09 12.54 -15.19
C ARG A 131 -20.42 11.26 -14.40
N ALA A 132 -21.18 11.37 -13.31
CA ALA A 132 -21.62 10.22 -12.52
C ALA A 132 -22.56 9.31 -13.33
N GLN A 133 -23.45 9.91 -14.14
CA GLN A 133 -24.36 9.16 -15.01
C GLN A 133 -23.61 8.42 -16.12
N GLN A 134 -22.68 9.08 -16.81
CA GLN A 134 -21.84 8.46 -17.85
C GLN A 134 -21.01 7.28 -17.28
N ARG A 135 -20.43 7.43 -16.10
CA ARG A 135 -19.70 6.32 -15.41
C ARG A 135 -20.62 5.15 -15.08
N SER A 136 -21.83 5.43 -14.58
CA SER A 136 -22.82 4.42 -14.23
C SER A 136 -23.27 3.63 -15.48
N GLU A 137 -23.48 4.32 -16.60
CA GLU A 137 -23.86 3.69 -17.87
C GLU A 137 -22.74 2.79 -18.42
N THR A 138 -21.51 3.26 -18.43
CA THR A 138 -20.34 2.50 -18.88
C THR A 138 -20.15 1.26 -18.03
N LEU A 139 -20.18 1.39 -16.71
CA LEU A 139 -20.09 0.24 -15.79
C LEU A 139 -21.22 -0.74 -16.00
N SER A 140 -22.46 -0.25 -16.17
CA SER A 140 -23.61 -1.13 -16.44
C SER A 140 -23.44 -1.94 -17.72
N LYS A 141 -22.92 -1.35 -18.81
CA LYS A 141 -22.62 -2.06 -20.05
C LYS A 141 -21.51 -3.11 -19.86
N LEU A 142 -20.45 -2.79 -19.14
CA LEU A 142 -19.37 -3.73 -18.83
C LEU A 142 -19.89 -4.94 -18.06
N PHE A 143 -20.64 -4.73 -16.98
CA PHE A 143 -21.21 -5.83 -16.20
C PHE A 143 -22.21 -6.67 -17.00
N GLN A 144 -23.03 -6.06 -17.86
CA GLN A 144 -23.95 -6.80 -18.76
C GLN A 144 -23.17 -7.70 -19.73
N ASN A 145 -22.06 -7.23 -20.27
CA ASN A 145 -21.21 -8.03 -21.15
C ASN A 145 -20.55 -9.20 -20.40
N ILE A 146 -20.03 -8.96 -19.21
CA ILE A 146 -19.46 -10.01 -18.36
C ILE A 146 -20.50 -11.08 -18.01
N ILE A 147 -21.69 -10.68 -17.55
CA ILE A 147 -22.80 -11.61 -17.26
C ILE A 147 -23.17 -12.41 -18.52
N THR A 148 -23.23 -11.75 -19.67
CA THR A 148 -23.58 -12.41 -20.94
C THR A 148 -22.52 -13.45 -21.33
N ILE A 149 -21.23 -13.12 -21.23
CA ILE A 149 -20.13 -14.05 -21.55
C ILE A 149 -20.19 -15.26 -20.60
N ILE A 150 -20.33 -15.04 -19.30
CA ILE A 150 -20.37 -16.13 -18.31
C ILE A 150 -21.57 -17.04 -18.57
N VAL A 151 -22.77 -16.48 -18.73
CA VAL A 151 -24.00 -17.31 -18.94
C VAL A 151 -23.93 -18.05 -20.26
N LEU A 152 -23.48 -17.41 -21.35
CA LEU A 152 -23.34 -18.08 -22.64
C LEU A 152 -22.28 -19.19 -22.60
N SER A 153 -21.12 -18.95 -21.98
CA SER A 153 -20.09 -19.99 -21.86
C SER A 153 -20.62 -21.21 -21.09
N PHE A 154 -21.29 -20.96 -19.95
CA PHE A 154 -21.83 -22.02 -19.13
C PHE A 154 -22.98 -22.80 -19.89
N MET A 155 -23.83 -22.07 -20.58
CA MET A 155 -24.88 -22.65 -21.40
C MET A 155 -24.31 -23.51 -22.54
N THR A 156 -23.24 -23.01 -23.20
CA THR A 156 -22.56 -23.78 -24.27
C THR A 156 -21.97 -25.07 -23.71
N LEU A 157 -21.31 -25.03 -22.54
CA LEU A 157 -20.77 -26.22 -21.89
C LEU A 157 -21.85 -27.24 -21.56
N LEU A 158 -23.03 -26.82 -21.06
CA LEU A 158 -24.15 -27.70 -20.76
C LEU A 158 -24.72 -28.35 -22.03
N VAL A 159 -24.83 -27.60 -23.13
CA VAL A 159 -25.27 -28.13 -24.43
C VAL A 159 -24.28 -29.16 -24.98
N LEU A 160 -22.97 -28.88 -24.89
CA LEU A 160 -21.91 -29.80 -25.31
C LEU A 160 -21.93 -31.09 -24.48
N ALA A 161 -22.19 -30.98 -23.17
CA ALA A 161 -22.35 -32.15 -22.29
C ALA A 161 -23.53 -33.03 -22.69
N GLU A 162 -24.69 -32.44 -23.07
CA GLU A 162 -25.85 -33.15 -23.50
C GLU A 162 -25.63 -33.85 -24.86
N LEU A 163 -24.73 -33.31 -25.68
CA LEU A 163 -24.29 -33.96 -26.92
C LEU A 163 -23.27 -35.09 -26.71
N GLY A 164 -22.96 -35.45 -25.46
CA GLY A 164 -22.02 -36.52 -25.10
C GLY A 164 -20.54 -36.17 -25.21
N ILE A 165 -20.21 -34.89 -25.38
CA ILE A 165 -18.80 -34.44 -25.43
C ILE A 165 -18.21 -34.49 -24.01
N ASN A 166 -17.03 -35.06 -23.88
CA ASN A 166 -16.32 -35.09 -22.58
C ASN A 166 -15.98 -33.69 -22.08
N MET A 167 -16.56 -33.31 -20.94
CA MET A 167 -16.35 -31.98 -20.32
C MET A 167 -15.08 -31.87 -19.50
N ALA A 168 -14.38 -32.95 -19.18
CA ALA A 168 -13.20 -32.94 -18.33
C ALA A 168 -12.11 -31.96 -18.79
N PRO A 169 -11.74 -31.85 -20.09
CA PRO A 169 -10.74 -30.87 -20.54
C PRO A 169 -11.22 -29.42 -20.36
N PHE A 170 -12.49 -29.14 -20.57
CA PHE A 170 -13.06 -27.79 -20.43
C PHE A 170 -13.12 -27.37 -18.97
N ILE A 171 -13.49 -28.28 -18.06
CA ILE A 171 -13.50 -28.02 -16.62
C ILE A 171 -12.10 -27.79 -16.11
N ALA A 172 -11.10 -28.59 -16.55
CA ALA A 172 -9.72 -28.39 -16.19
C ALA A 172 -9.19 -27.04 -16.69
N GLY A 173 -9.45 -26.68 -17.94
CA GLY A 173 -9.09 -25.38 -18.51
C GLY A 173 -9.76 -24.21 -17.78
N ALA A 174 -11.06 -24.32 -17.48
CA ALA A 174 -11.79 -23.31 -16.73
C ALA A 174 -11.24 -23.16 -15.29
N GLY A 175 -10.80 -24.26 -14.67
CA GLY A 175 -10.14 -24.25 -13.35
C GLY A 175 -8.84 -23.45 -13.38
N ILE A 176 -7.99 -23.68 -14.36
CA ILE A 176 -6.73 -22.93 -14.55
C ILE A 176 -7.00 -21.44 -14.80
N LEU A 177 -7.97 -21.13 -15.69
CA LEU A 177 -8.39 -19.74 -15.93
C LEU A 177 -8.95 -19.07 -14.67
N GLY A 178 -9.78 -19.81 -13.90
CA GLY A 178 -10.32 -19.32 -12.62
C GLY A 178 -9.22 -19.01 -11.61
N LEU A 179 -8.20 -19.86 -11.52
CA LEU A 179 -7.05 -19.66 -10.66
C LEU A 179 -6.22 -18.43 -11.08
N ALA A 180 -5.97 -18.27 -12.37
CA ALA A 180 -5.28 -17.10 -12.92
C ALA A 180 -6.04 -15.80 -12.66
N LEU A 181 -7.36 -15.80 -12.86
CA LEU A 181 -8.23 -14.64 -12.54
C LEU A 181 -8.29 -14.38 -11.03
N GLY A 182 -8.29 -15.43 -10.19
CA GLY A 182 -8.24 -15.31 -8.74
C GLY A 182 -6.96 -14.61 -8.25
N PHE A 183 -5.80 -15.02 -8.76
CA PHE A 183 -4.53 -14.34 -8.47
C PHE A 183 -4.53 -12.90 -8.99
N GLY A 184 -5.07 -12.66 -10.19
CA GLY A 184 -5.20 -11.31 -10.75
C GLY A 184 -6.12 -10.38 -9.95
N ALA A 185 -7.10 -10.93 -9.22
CA ALA A 185 -8.04 -10.18 -8.39
C ALA A 185 -7.70 -10.18 -6.89
N GLN A 186 -6.61 -10.79 -6.47
CA GLN A 186 -6.23 -10.97 -5.06
C GLN A 186 -6.18 -9.63 -4.30
N SER A 187 -5.52 -8.63 -4.87
CA SER A 187 -5.42 -7.29 -4.25
C SER A 187 -6.79 -6.61 -4.09
N LEU A 188 -7.70 -6.83 -5.03
CA LEU A 188 -9.05 -6.30 -4.93
C LEU A 188 -9.81 -6.91 -3.74
N VAL A 189 -9.72 -8.23 -3.58
CA VAL A 189 -10.33 -8.93 -2.43
C VAL A 189 -9.71 -8.44 -1.13
N GLN A 190 -8.39 -8.28 -1.08
CA GLN A 190 -7.67 -7.75 0.07
C GLN A 190 -8.16 -6.34 0.43
N ASP A 191 -8.29 -5.42 -0.56
CA ASP A 191 -8.78 -4.06 -0.34
C ASP A 191 -10.17 -4.06 0.32
N PHE A 192 -11.10 -4.91 -0.18
CA PHE A 192 -12.44 -4.99 0.36
C PHE A 192 -12.49 -5.59 1.77
N MET A 193 -11.73 -6.66 1.99
CA MET A 193 -11.69 -7.29 3.32
C MET A 193 -11.10 -6.36 4.36
N SER A 194 -9.98 -5.70 4.06
CA SER A 194 -9.39 -4.68 4.95
C SER A 194 -10.37 -3.55 5.24
N GLY A 195 -11.08 -3.03 4.22
CA GLY A 195 -12.08 -1.98 4.42
C GLY A 195 -13.25 -2.40 5.32
N ILE A 196 -13.69 -3.67 5.23
CA ILE A 196 -14.71 -4.22 6.12
C ILE A 196 -14.18 -4.26 7.57
N PHE A 197 -12.96 -4.77 7.79
CA PHE A 197 -12.37 -4.85 9.13
C PHE A 197 -12.11 -3.48 9.74
N ILE A 198 -11.60 -2.51 8.98
CA ILE A 198 -11.42 -1.13 9.42
C ILE A 198 -12.74 -0.56 9.99
N LEU A 199 -13.85 -0.78 9.27
CA LEU A 199 -15.17 -0.30 9.70
C LEU A 199 -15.77 -1.11 10.85
N MET A 200 -15.51 -2.42 10.91
CA MET A 200 -16.04 -3.28 11.98
C MET A 200 -15.31 -3.10 13.30
N GLU A 201 -14.00 -2.85 13.26
CA GLU A 201 -13.14 -2.68 14.43
C GLU A 201 -13.06 -1.22 14.88
N ASP A 202 -13.70 -0.29 14.14
CA ASP A 202 -13.67 1.16 14.41
C ASP A 202 -12.25 1.71 14.61
N GLN A 203 -11.31 1.26 13.75
CA GLN A 203 -9.91 1.68 13.83
C GLN A 203 -9.76 3.18 13.61
N TYR A 204 -10.57 3.75 12.72
CA TYR A 204 -10.71 5.18 12.49
C TYR A 204 -12.01 5.51 11.75
N GLY A 205 -12.50 6.73 11.94
CA GLY A 205 -13.71 7.26 11.34
C GLY A 205 -13.51 8.54 10.55
N VAL A 206 -14.59 9.04 9.95
CA VAL A 206 -14.59 10.33 9.24
C VAL A 206 -14.37 11.46 10.24
N GLY A 207 -13.36 12.27 10.02
CA GLY A 207 -12.94 13.37 10.89
C GLY A 207 -11.67 13.08 11.69
N ASP A 208 -11.28 11.81 11.83
CA ASP A 208 -10.04 11.45 12.49
C ASP A 208 -8.81 11.91 11.71
N VAL A 209 -7.75 12.22 12.43
CA VAL A 209 -6.44 12.47 11.86
C VAL A 209 -5.60 11.20 12.00
N ILE A 210 -5.28 10.59 10.87
CA ILE A 210 -4.51 9.35 10.83
C ILE A 210 -3.22 9.50 10.05
N GLU A 211 -2.31 8.59 10.32
CA GLU A 211 -1.07 8.39 9.59
C GLU A 211 -1.00 6.94 9.09
N VAL A 212 -0.84 6.79 7.78
CA VAL A 212 -0.76 5.50 7.07
C VAL A 212 0.36 5.58 6.04
N ASP A 213 1.28 4.63 6.03
CA ASP A 213 2.31 4.40 4.99
C ASP A 213 2.81 5.66 4.25
N GLY A 214 3.23 6.69 5.02
CA GLY A 214 3.77 7.95 4.48
C GLY A 214 2.74 9.01 4.11
N ALA A 215 1.43 8.75 4.24
CA ALA A 215 0.38 9.74 4.13
C ALA A 215 -0.19 10.08 5.50
N SER A 216 -0.30 11.37 5.83
CA SER A 216 -0.94 11.86 7.06
C SER A 216 -2.01 12.88 6.72
N GLY A 217 -3.18 12.78 7.36
CA GLY A 217 -4.25 13.74 7.12
C GLY A 217 -5.55 13.38 7.82
N THR A 218 -6.55 14.25 7.64
CA THR A 218 -7.90 14.03 8.16
C THR A 218 -8.68 13.10 7.22
N VAL A 219 -9.34 12.11 7.77
CA VAL A 219 -10.21 11.18 7.05
C VAL A 219 -11.45 11.92 6.56
N GLU A 220 -11.61 12.07 5.24
CA GLU A 220 -12.82 12.63 4.63
C GLU A 220 -13.89 11.57 4.36
N GLU A 221 -13.47 10.37 3.99
CA GLU A 221 -14.38 9.28 3.64
C GLU A 221 -13.69 7.94 3.77
N VAL A 222 -14.34 6.98 4.40
CA VAL A 222 -13.93 5.57 4.42
C VAL A 222 -14.88 4.79 3.52
N GLN A 223 -14.36 4.25 2.43
CA GLN A 223 -15.08 3.38 1.52
C GLN A 223 -14.59 1.93 1.69
N LEU A 224 -15.30 0.96 1.13
CA LEU A 224 -14.91 -0.45 1.24
C LEU A 224 -13.53 -0.76 0.63
N ARG A 225 -13.14 -0.05 -0.43
CA ARG A 225 -11.87 -0.30 -1.12
C ARG A 225 -10.80 0.73 -0.81
N ILE A 226 -11.18 1.99 -0.61
CA ILE A 226 -10.25 3.12 -0.45
C ILE A 226 -10.67 3.98 0.74
N THR A 227 -9.69 4.55 1.41
CA THR A 227 -9.85 5.64 2.36
C THR A 227 -9.33 6.93 1.76
N LYS A 228 -10.07 8.03 1.92
CA LYS A 228 -9.68 9.37 1.47
C LYS A 228 -9.18 10.20 2.63
N LEU A 229 -7.97 10.71 2.51
CA LEU A 229 -7.32 11.55 3.51
C LEU A 229 -7.05 12.93 2.94
N ARG A 230 -7.40 13.98 3.68
CA ARG A 230 -7.02 15.36 3.38
C ARG A 230 -5.79 15.73 4.18
N ALA A 231 -4.65 15.87 3.53
CA ALA A 231 -3.43 16.34 4.15
C ALA A 231 -3.52 17.82 4.53
N ILE A 232 -2.63 18.28 5.41
CA ILE A 232 -2.62 19.65 5.92
C ILE A 232 -2.33 20.69 4.82
N ASP A 233 -1.64 20.30 3.74
CA ASP A 233 -1.38 21.12 2.55
C ASP A 233 -2.59 21.20 1.59
N GLY A 234 -3.69 20.50 1.92
CA GLY A 234 -4.89 20.42 1.09
C GLY A 234 -4.88 19.30 0.06
N SER A 235 -3.82 18.52 -0.06
CA SER A 235 -3.75 17.36 -0.95
C SER A 235 -4.74 16.29 -0.53
N LEU A 236 -5.44 15.69 -1.51
CA LEU A 236 -6.36 14.58 -1.27
C LEU A 236 -5.70 13.25 -1.65
N TRP A 237 -5.43 12.43 -0.66
CA TRP A 237 -4.86 11.11 -0.81
C TRP A 237 -5.96 10.05 -0.97
N PHE A 238 -5.76 9.13 -1.89
CA PHE A 238 -6.61 7.95 -2.10
C PHE A 238 -5.80 6.71 -1.75
N VAL A 239 -5.94 6.26 -0.51
CA VAL A 239 -5.20 5.11 0.01
C VAL A 239 -6.03 3.86 -0.19
N ARG A 240 -5.45 2.80 -0.77
CA ARG A 240 -6.12 1.50 -0.88
C ARG A 240 -6.10 0.79 0.47
N ASN A 241 -7.27 0.35 0.94
CA ASN A 241 -7.40 -0.24 2.26
C ASN A 241 -6.52 -1.51 2.43
N GLY A 242 -6.33 -2.28 1.36
CA GLY A 242 -5.49 -3.47 1.38
C GLY A 242 -3.98 -3.19 1.42
N GLU A 243 -3.54 -1.95 1.21
CA GLU A 243 -2.15 -1.52 1.36
C GLU A 243 -1.85 -0.96 2.74
N ILE A 244 -2.87 -0.67 3.54
CA ILE A 244 -2.71 -0.19 4.91
C ILE A 244 -2.26 -1.37 5.78
N ILE A 245 -0.97 -1.41 6.11
CA ILE A 245 -0.38 -2.43 6.98
C ILE A 245 -0.51 -2.01 8.44
N SER A 246 -0.33 -0.73 8.71
CA SER A 246 -0.47 -0.13 10.02
C SER A 246 -1.12 1.24 9.92
N VAL A 247 -1.91 1.61 10.89
CA VAL A 247 -2.52 2.93 11.01
C VAL A 247 -2.24 3.52 12.39
N GLY A 248 -1.75 4.76 12.43
CA GLY A 248 -1.66 5.54 13.66
C GLY A 248 -2.81 6.54 13.71
N ASN A 249 -3.77 6.34 14.62
CA ASN A 249 -4.82 7.32 14.86
C ASN A 249 -4.32 8.36 15.88
N LYS A 250 -4.20 9.63 15.44
CA LYS A 250 -3.71 10.74 16.26
C LYS A 250 -4.82 11.52 16.97
N SER A 251 -6.06 11.09 16.81
CA SER A 251 -7.24 11.79 17.33
C SER A 251 -8.25 10.89 18.02
N GLN A 252 -7.94 9.64 18.26
CA GLN A 252 -8.83 8.74 18.97
C GLN A 252 -8.69 8.93 20.49
N ASP A 253 -9.80 9.07 21.20
CA ASP A 253 -9.94 9.22 22.65
C ASP A 253 -9.21 10.43 23.23
N TRP A 254 -7.91 10.50 23.14
CA TRP A 254 -7.04 11.59 23.62
C TRP A 254 -5.78 11.71 22.78
N SER A 255 -5.13 12.88 22.88
CA SER A 255 -3.89 13.16 22.19
C SER A 255 -2.85 13.74 23.15
N ARG A 256 -1.60 13.77 22.76
CA ARG A 256 -0.52 14.42 23.51
C ARG A 256 0.18 15.47 22.69
N SER A 257 0.43 16.63 23.31
CA SER A 257 1.43 17.58 22.86
C SER A 257 2.77 17.18 23.47
N LEU A 258 3.75 16.86 22.63
CA LEU A 258 5.12 16.56 23.02
C LEU A 258 5.99 17.74 22.65
N LEU A 259 6.52 18.46 23.64
CA LEU A 259 7.39 19.59 23.42
C LEU A 259 8.81 19.25 23.87
N ASP A 260 9.70 19.22 22.90
CA ASP A 260 11.13 19.06 23.11
C ASP A 260 11.77 20.44 23.06
N ILE A 261 12.24 20.92 24.21
CA ILE A 261 12.78 22.26 24.40
C ILE A 261 14.28 22.15 24.67
N GLY A 262 15.09 22.68 23.77
CA GLY A 262 16.55 22.77 23.92
C GLY A 262 16.96 23.94 24.79
N VAL A 263 17.77 23.69 25.85
CA VAL A 263 18.39 24.71 26.69
C VAL A 263 19.91 24.58 26.60
N ALA A 264 20.64 25.69 26.86
CA ALA A 264 22.10 25.69 26.80
C ALA A 264 22.71 24.72 27.84
N TYR A 265 23.87 24.14 27.55
CA TYR A 265 24.58 23.22 28.45
C TYR A 265 24.95 23.83 29.80
N GLY A 266 25.13 25.16 29.85
CA GLY A 266 25.44 25.91 31.11
C GLY A 266 24.21 26.18 31.96
N THR A 267 23.01 25.85 31.53
CA THR A 267 21.75 26.10 32.24
C THR A 267 21.58 25.17 33.43
N ASP A 268 21.07 25.68 34.55
CA ASP A 268 20.59 24.82 35.64
C ASP A 268 19.33 24.06 35.18
N ILE A 269 19.51 22.76 34.97
CA ILE A 269 18.44 21.86 34.50
C ILE A 269 17.26 21.78 35.50
N GLY A 270 17.57 21.91 36.81
CA GLY A 270 16.54 21.94 37.87
C GLY A 270 15.63 23.15 37.72
N GLN A 271 16.22 24.33 37.61
CA GLN A 271 15.51 25.58 37.35
C GLN A 271 14.73 25.55 36.05
N ALA A 272 15.35 25.11 34.95
CA ALA A 272 14.69 25.00 33.64
C ALA A 272 13.45 24.11 33.68
N LYS A 273 13.51 22.93 34.32
CA LYS A 273 12.39 22.04 34.49
C LYS A 273 11.24 22.68 35.26
N GLN A 274 11.53 23.40 36.32
CA GLN A 274 10.51 24.08 37.12
C GLN A 274 9.82 25.18 36.31
N VAL A 275 10.59 26.07 35.65
CA VAL A 275 10.05 27.13 34.82
C VAL A 275 9.12 26.55 33.73
N LEU A 276 9.58 25.52 33.00
CA LEU A 276 8.77 24.88 31.96
C LEU A 276 7.50 24.25 32.50
N LEU A 277 7.57 23.57 33.63
CA LEU A 277 6.41 22.94 34.26
C LEU A 277 5.41 23.97 34.76
N ASP A 278 5.87 25.08 35.39
CA ASP A 278 5.02 26.14 35.91
C ASP A 278 4.29 26.86 34.78
N VAL A 279 4.97 27.19 33.68
CA VAL A 279 4.32 27.74 32.46
C VAL A 279 3.26 26.81 31.92
N CYS A 280 3.54 25.51 31.88
CA CYS A 280 2.56 24.55 31.38
C CYS A 280 1.37 24.38 32.32
N ARG A 281 1.57 24.47 33.62
CA ARG A 281 0.48 24.47 34.60
C ARG A 281 -0.39 25.73 34.49
N GLU A 282 0.25 26.90 34.33
CA GLU A 282 -0.48 28.14 34.08
C GLU A 282 -1.31 28.07 32.79
N PHE A 283 -0.71 27.52 31.73
CA PHE A 283 -1.39 27.29 30.47
C PHE A 283 -2.58 26.34 30.62
N ALA A 284 -2.46 25.29 31.44
CA ALA A 284 -3.51 24.29 31.63
C ALA A 284 -4.77 24.86 32.32
N VAL A 285 -4.62 25.90 33.14
CA VAL A 285 -5.75 26.56 33.84
C VAL A 285 -6.27 27.80 33.11
N ASP A 286 -5.63 28.21 32.01
CA ASP A 286 -6.08 29.34 31.19
C ASP A 286 -7.48 29.07 30.61
N PRO A 287 -8.47 29.97 30.84
CA PRO A 287 -9.83 29.80 30.34
C PRO A 287 -9.93 29.54 28.84
N GLN A 288 -8.93 29.95 28.04
CA GLN A 288 -8.92 29.74 26.61
C GLN A 288 -8.62 28.30 26.21
N TYR A 289 -7.80 27.58 27.01
CA TYR A 289 -7.29 26.25 26.66
C TYR A 289 -7.72 25.14 27.62
N THR A 290 -8.15 25.48 28.84
CA THR A 290 -8.50 24.51 29.89
C THR A 290 -9.58 23.52 29.47
N ALA A 291 -10.48 23.93 28.59
CA ALA A 291 -11.51 23.03 28.04
C ALA A 291 -10.96 21.89 27.18
N ASP A 292 -9.76 22.06 26.62
CA ASP A 292 -9.13 21.13 25.67
C ASP A 292 -8.00 20.31 26.30
N ILE A 293 -7.64 20.63 27.56
CA ILE A 293 -6.56 19.95 28.28
C ILE A 293 -7.17 18.84 29.17
N ILE A 294 -6.51 17.68 29.18
CA ILE A 294 -6.88 16.52 29.97
C ILE A 294 -5.72 16.19 30.91
N GLY A 295 -5.98 16.25 32.25
CA GLY A 295 -4.96 15.92 33.22
C GLY A 295 -3.92 17.02 33.47
N GLU A 296 -2.90 16.67 34.23
CA GLU A 296 -1.84 17.60 34.64
C GLU A 296 -0.65 17.49 33.64
N PRO A 297 0.06 18.62 33.42
CA PRO A 297 1.31 18.60 32.65
C PRO A 297 2.38 17.76 33.32
N GLU A 298 3.14 17.02 32.54
CA GLU A 298 4.22 16.16 33.00
C GLU A 298 5.58 16.61 32.44
N MET A 299 6.58 16.71 33.31
CA MET A 299 7.98 16.92 32.91
C MET A 299 8.69 15.57 32.93
N TRP A 300 8.99 15.00 31.75
CA TRP A 300 9.69 13.72 31.66
C TRP A 300 11.19 13.83 31.90
N GLY A 301 11.74 15.03 31.75
CA GLY A 301 13.13 15.31 32.05
C GLY A 301 14.00 15.50 30.81
N VAL A 302 15.28 15.15 30.93
CA VAL A 302 16.23 15.24 29.81
C VAL A 302 15.93 14.10 28.84
N GLN A 303 15.53 14.46 27.62
CA GLN A 303 15.23 13.53 26.54
C GLN A 303 16.48 13.19 25.74
N GLU A 304 17.30 14.19 25.48
CA GLU A 304 18.49 14.07 24.64
C GLU A 304 19.57 15.07 25.07
N LEU A 305 20.83 14.66 24.91
CA LEU A 305 22.00 15.55 24.96
C LEU A 305 22.43 15.79 23.51
N ALA A 306 21.83 16.79 22.88
CA ALA A 306 22.11 17.15 21.50
C ALA A 306 23.45 17.85 21.33
N ALA A 307 23.92 18.07 20.10
CA ALA A 307 25.19 18.68 19.82
C ALA A 307 25.36 20.10 20.44
N ASP A 308 24.25 20.85 20.47
CA ASP A 308 24.26 22.26 20.85
C ASP A 308 23.39 22.55 22.08
N SER A 309 22.60 21.58 22.57
CA SER A 309 21.61 21.81 23.61
C SER A 309 21.35 20.57 24.47
N VAL A 310 20.82 20.77 25.66
CA VAL A 310 20.19 19.75 26.47
C VAL A 310 18.68 19.82 26.20
N VAL A 311 18.09 18.76 25.65
CA VAL A 311 16.68 18.73 25.27
C VAL A 311 15.84 18.22 26.44
N LEU A 312 14.91 19.05 26.89
CA LEU A 312 13.94 18.73 27.94
C LEU A 312 12.58 18.40 27.31
N ARG A 313 11.97 17.28 27.73
CA ARG A 313 10.66 16.89 27.23
C ARG A 313 9.55 17.22 28.22
N LEU A 314 8.65 18.07 27.76
CA LEU A 314 7.40 18.45 28.43
C LEU A 314 6.23 17.79 27.70
N VAL A 315 5.30 17.25 28.44
CA VAL A 315 4.15 16.50 27.91
C VAL A 315 2.86 17.07 28.47
N LEU A 316 1.90 17.28 27.57
CA LEU A 316 0.56 17.75 27.91
C LEU A 316 -0.47 16.90 27.20
N GLN A 317 -1.38 16.29 27.95
CA GLN A 317 -2.50 15.52 27.38
C GLN A 317 -3.64 16.44 27.01
N THR A 318 -4.18 16.27 25.81
CA THR A 318 -5.23 17.12 25.26
C THR A 318 -6.37 16.30 24.66
N LYS A 319 -7.51 16.95 24.45
CA LYS A 319 -8.56 16.39 23.61
C LYS A 319 -8.08 16.16 22.17
N PRO A 320 -8.71 15.23 21.46
CA PRO A 320 -8.41 14.96 20.06
C PRO A 320 -8.45 16.23 19.20
N GLY A 321 -7.40 16.44 18.40
CA GLY A 321 -7.28 17.59 17.51
C GLY A 321 -6.78 18.88 18.14
N ALA A 322 -6.81 19.02 19.48
CA ALA A 322 -6.33 20.21 20.18
C ALA A 322 -4.81 20.26 20.42
N GLN A 323 -4.11 19.12 20.27
CA GLN A 323 -2.68 19.01 20.54
C GLN A 323 -1.84 20.02 19.75
N TRP A 324 -2.14 20.24 18.48
CA TRP A 324 -1.35 21.14 17.63
C TRP A 324 -1.53 22.63 17.98
N SER A 325 -2.77 23.02 18.35
CA SER A 325 -3.04 24.40 18.77
C SER A 325 -2.42 24.69 20.13
N ALA A 326 -2.56 23.76 21.07
CA ALA A 326 -1.94 23.85 22.39
C ALA A 326 -0.41 23.91 22.29
N GLU A 327 0.18 23.07 21.44
CA GLU A 327 1.63 23.03 21.21
C GLU A 327 2.20 24.33 20.67
N ARG A 328 1.52 24.96 19.73
CA ARG A 328 1.94 26.28 19.18
C ARG A 328 1.85 27.37 20.23
N ALA A 329 0.74 27.46 20.93
CA ALA A 329 0.54 28.48 21.95
C ALA A 329 1.47 28.30 23.15
N LEU A 330 1.72 27.05 23.55
CA LEU A 330 2.60 26.75 24.64
C LEU A 330 4.07 27.04 24.30
N ARG A 331 4.51 26.79 23.05
CA ARG A 331 5.86 27.19 22.60
C ARG A 331 6.11 28.70 22.72
N GLU A 332 5.13 29.52 22.39
CA GLU A 332 5.23 30.99 22.54
C GLU A 332 5.43 31.38 24.00
N ARG A 333 4.60 30.90 24.91
CA ARG A 333 4.71 31.17 26.34
C ARG A 333 6.02 30.64 26.96
N ILE A 334 6.44 29.45 26.56
CA ILE A 334 7.71 28.86 27.00
C ILE A 334 8.87 29.78 26.61
N LYS A 335 8.90 30.28 25.38
CA LYS A 335 9.94 31.20 24.93
C LYS A 335 10.01 32.45 25.79
N GLU A 336 8.86 33.07 26.07
CA GLU A 336 8.79 34.26 26.93
C GLU A 336 9.24 33.98 28.37
N ALA A 337 8.87 32.83 28.93
CA ALA A 337 9.24 32.45 30.26
C ALA A 337 10.73 32.12 30.41
N LEU A 338 11.33 31.46 29.42
CA LEU A 338 12.77 31.18 29.39
C LEU A 338 13.57 32.49 29.32
N ASP A 339 13.16 33.44 28.45
CA ASP A 339 13.76 34.76 28.38
C ASP A 339 13.67 35.53 29.72
N ALA A 340 12.51 35.54 30.35
CA ALA A 340 12.27 36.21 31.63
C ALA A 340 13.11 35.64 32.78
N ASN A 341 13.46 34.35 32.72
CA ASN A 341 14.27 33.65 33.70
C ASN A 341 15.78 33.60 33.32
N GLY A 342 16.19 34.22 32.23
CA GLY A 342 17.58 34.20 31.74
C GLY A 342 18.07 32.82 31.29
N ILE A 343 17.17 31.95 30.90
CA ILE A 343 17.51 30.63 30.38
C ILE A 343 17.68 30.72 28.86
N GLU A 344 18.89 30.48 28.41
CA GLU A 344 19.26 30.60 27.01
C GLU A 344 18.76 29.41 26.17
N ILE A 345 18.09 29.72 25.07
CA ILE A 345 17.85 28.78 23.97
C ILE A 345 19.04 28.87 23.03
N PRO A 346 19.92 27.85 22.97
CA PRO A 346 21.18 27.96 22.28
C PRO A 346 21.01 27.99 20.76
N PHE A 347 21.80 28.85 20.11
CA PHE A 347 21.98 28.77 18.66
C PHE A 347 22.91 27.61 18.30
N PRO A 348 22.84 27.08 17.08
CA PRO A 348 23.79 26.07 16.61
C PRO A 348 25.22 26.56 16.76
N GLN A 349 26.02 25.84 17.53
CA GLN A 349 27.43 26.17 17.78
C GLN A 349 28.35 25.24 17.00
N ARG A 350 29.48 25.80 16.47
CA ARG A 350 30.49 25.00 15.81
C ARG A 350 31.87 25.41 16.31
N THR A 351 32.65 24.43 16.72
CA THR A 351 34.07 24.64 17.00
C THR A 351 34.83 24.65 15.69
N ILE A 352 35.49 25.75 15.39
CA ILE A 352 36.34 25.89 14.21
C ILE A 352 37.78 25.79 14.64
N TRP A 353 38.51 24.83 14.12
CA TRP A 353 39.96 24.73 14.28
C TRP A 353 40.62 25.44 13.10
N VAL A 354 41.20 26.62 13.37
CA VAL A 354 41.98 27.35 12.36
C VAL A 354 43.41 26.86 12.48
N ARG A 355 43.89 26.10 11.52
CA ARG A 355 45.31 25.76 11.39
C ARG A 355 45.96 26.83 10.53
N GLN A 356 46.83 27.63 11.11
CA GLN A 356 47.72 28.48 10.33
C GLN A 356 48.89 27.59 9.88
N ASP A 357 48.91 27.23 8.62
CA ASP A 357 50.08 26.62 8.03
C ASP A 357 51.13 27.74 7.86
N SER A 358 52.15 27.75 8.74
CA SER A 358 53.24 28.70 8.70
C SER A 358 54.18 28.57 7.48
N GLU A 359 53.91 27.57 6.63
CA GLU A 359 54.70 27.34 5.43
C GLU A 359 54.47 28.40 4.34
N ALA A 360 53.28 29.00 4.26
CA ALA A 360 53.02 30.05 3.27
C ALA A 360 53.77 31.37 3.53
N SER A 361 54.18 31.64 4.77
CA SER A 361 55.00 32.83 5.10
C SER A 361 56.48 32.65 4.71
N VAL A 362 56.97 31.41 4.73
CA VAL A 362 58.33 31.08 4.31
C VAL A 362 58.47 31.17 2.78
N GLU A 363 57.48 30.73 2.04
CA GLU A 363 57.51 30.81 0.56
C GLU A 363 57.45 32.26 0.05
N VAL A 364 56.73 33.15 0.74
CA VAL A 364 56.65 34.59 0.36
C VAL A 364 57.97 35.31 0.68
N GLU A 365 58.64 34.94 1.77
CA GLU A 365 59.92 35.52 2.16
C GLU A 365 61.05 35.02 1.25
N ASP A 366 61.00 33.75 0.85
CA ASP A 366 61.94 33.13 -0.09
C ASP A 366 61.74 33.67 -1.52
N LEU A 367 60.52 33.92 -1.94
CA LEU A 367 60.18 34.57 -3.21
C LEU A 367 60.63 36.05 -3.20
N ALA A 368 60.47 36.77 -2.08
CA ALA A 368 60.94 38.16 -1.98
C ALA A 368 62.44 38.25 -2.03
N GLN A 369 63.20 37.33 -1.40
CA GLN A 369 64.64 37.24 -1.54
C GLN A 369 65.12 36.92 -2.93
N THR A 370 64.43 35.96 -3.59
CA THR A 370 64.76 35.58 -4.97
C THR A 370 64.51 36.74 -5.94
N ILE A 371 63.46 37.54 -5.73
CA ILE A 371 63.18 38.74 -6.56
C ILE A 371 64.27 39.80 -6.34
N LEU A 372 64.70 40.04 -5.08
CA LEU A 372 65.76 40.97 -4.79
C LEU A 372 67.11 40.55 -5.36
N GLU A 373 67.44 39.26 -5.39
CA GLU A 373 68.65 38.73 -6.01
C GLU A 373 68.64 38.87 -7.53
N VAL A 374 67.46 38.63 -8.18
CA VAL A 374 67.29 38.80 -9.64
C VAL A 374 67.43 40.31 -10.01
N GLU A 375 66.87 41.22 -9.21
CA GLU A 375 66.90 42.64 -9.42
C GLU A 375 68.33 43.17 -9.24
N ALA A 376 69.06 42.66 -8.24
CA ALA A 376 70.47 42.99 -8.01
C ALA A 376 71.38 42.46 -9.15
N ALA A 377 71.11 41.30 -9.67
CA ALA A 377 71.86 40.74 -10.82
C ALA A 377 71.59 41.51 -12.12
N THR A 378 70.38 42.01 -12.31
CA THR A 378 70.03 42.82 -13.49
C THR A 378 70.68 44.22 -13.45
N ASP A 379 70.77 44.84 -12.27
CA ASP A 379 71.37 46.14 -12.07
C ASP A 379 72.94 46.09 -12.16
N SER A 380 73.53 44.90 -11.99
CA SER A 380 74.98 44.68 -12.20
C SER A 380 75.35 44.50 -13.69
N ASP A 381 74.42 43.99 -14.53
CA ASP A 381 74.67 43.81 -15.95
C ASP A 381 74.50 45.11 -16.79
N GLU A 382 73.70 46.06 -16.30
CA GLU A 382 73.56 47.40 -16.92
C GLU A 382 74.74 48.32 -16.63
N ARG A 383 75.65 48.02 -15.68
CA ARG A 383 76.85 48.80 -15.32
C ARG A 383 78.13 48.28 -15.94
N GLY A 384 78.02 47.38 -16.93
CA GLY A 384 79.20 46.95 -17.69
C GLY A 384 79.75 48.00 -18.58
N ASP A 385 81.00 48.39 -18.31
CA ASP A 385 81.79 49.44 -18.93
C ASP A 385 81.84 49.34 -20.47
N PRO A 386 81.89 50.50 -21.13
CA PRO A 386 82.14 50.53 -22.58
C PRO A 386 83.54 50.11 -22.89
N VAL A 387 83.74 49.03 -23.59
CA VAL A 387 85.04 48.65 -24.16
C VAL A 387 85.35 49.60 -25.30
N ILE A 388 86.48 50.27 -25.15
CA ILE A 388 87.15 51.08 -26.15
C ILE A 388 87.62 50.24 -27.31
#